data_b60236629683a2f22921105c04064f71
#
_entry.id   b60236629683a2f22921105c04064f71
#
_cell.length_a   1.000
_cell.length_b   1.000
_cell.length_c   1.000
_cell.angle_alpha   90.00
_cell.angle_beta   90.00
_cell.angle_gamma   90.00
#
_symmetry.space_group_name_H-M   'P 1'
#
loop_
_entity.id
_entity.type
_entity.pdbx_description
1 polymer ?
#
loop_
_entity_poly.entity_id
_entity_poly.type
_entity_poly.pdbx_seq_one_letter_code
_entity_poly.pdbx_strand_id
1 'polypeptide(L)'
;LNYIENNIKNKITIDEIAGNAGYTKFYFSRLFKQEMKVSVMEYVRERKLIYATREILNGNKILDVAIEYGWESHSGFIKAFKSYYGFSPSLLYAMKLEIIHFGGRDMSNCNFYKIMDEHLSKEELFKVLCEKMIEHGYDNQKLNKVYNFCQSIYGDRKRYSGDDYVTH
;
A
#
# COMPACT_ATOMS: atom_id res chain seq x y z
N LEU A 1 -2.52 -10.89 14.36
CA LEU A 1 -2.24 -9.70 13.53
C LEU A 1 -2.49 -8.40 14.31
N ASN A 2 -3.54 -8.27 15.10
CA ASN A 2 -3.88 -7.05 15.86
C ASN A 2 -2.69 -6.47 16.67
N TYR A 3 -1.83 -7.33 17.24
CA TYR A 3 -0.64 -6.85 17.96
C TYR A 3 0.31 -6.06 17.04
N ILE A 4 0.53 -6.53 15.82
CA ILE A 4 1.39 -5.85 14.82
C ILE A 4 0.80 -4.50 14.47
N GLU A 5 -0.49 -4.45 14.14
CA GLU A 5 -1.18 -3.22 13.74
C GLU A 5 -1.15 -2.15 14.84
N ASN A 6 -1.42 -2.56 16.09
CA ASN A 6 -1.42 -1.65 17.23
C ASN A 6 -0.03 -1.11 17.61
N ASN A 7 1.04 -1.79 17.17
CA ASN A 7 2.41 -1.42 17.46
C ASN A 7 3.22 -1.01 16.23
N ILE A 8 2.57 -0.73 15.10
CA ILE A 8 3.21 -0.58 13.79
C ILE A 8 4.29 0.53 13.75
N LYS A 9 4.16 1.58 14.56
CA LYS A 9 5.14 2.66 14.68
C LYS A 9 6.35 2.29 15.56
N ASN A 10 6.19 1.29 16.40
CA ASN A 10 7.23 0.86 17.32
C ASN A 10 8.25 -0.06 16.65
N LYS A 11 9.40 -0.25 17.31
CA LYS A 11 10.34 -1.30 16.94
C LYS A 11 9.80 -2.64 17.44
N ILE A 12 9.20 -3.40 16.54
CA ILE A 12 8.60 -4.70 16.86
C ILE A 12 9.60 -5.80 16.52
N THR A 13 9.77 -6.76 17.43
CA THR A 13 10.57 -7.96 17.22
C THR A 13 9.68 -9.19 17.00
N ILE A 14 10.25 -10.18 16.32
CA ILE A 14 9.54 -11.44 16.10
C ILE A 14 9.28 -12.19 17.42
N ASP A 15 10.15 -12.01 18.41
CA ASP A 15 10.00 -12.63 19.74
C ASP A 15 8.78 -12.06 20.47
N GLU A 16 8.57 -10.75 20.41
CA GLU A 16 7.38 -10.06 20.96
C GLU A 16 6.09 -10.50 20.28
N ILE A 17 6.10 -10.59 18.93
CA ILE A 17 4.93 -11.03 18.16
C ILE A 17 4.57 -12.47 18.52
N ALA A 18 5.56 -13.37 18.53
CA ALA A 18 5.36 -14.78 18.85
C ALA A 18 4.92 -14.97 20.31
N GLY A 19 5.54 -14.27 21.25
CA GLY A 19 5.18 -14.29 22.67
C GLY A 19 3.73 -13.81 22.90
N ASN A 20 3.31 -12.74 22.24
CA ASN A 20 1.93 -12.26 22.32
C ASN A 20 0.92 -13.27 21.76
N ALA A 21 1.33 -14.10 20.80
CA ALA A 21 0.50 -15.17 20.21
C ALA A 21 0.57 -16.48 21.02
N GLY A 22 1.35 -16.55 22.09
CA GLY A 22 1.53 -17.76 22.92
C GLY A 22 2.41 -18.84 22.27
N TYR A 23 3.26 -18.47 21.32
CA TYR A 23 4.12 -19.40 20.59
C TYR A 23 5.61 -19.09 20.77
N THR A 24 6.45 -20.12 20.54
CA THR A 24 7.87 -19.89 20.36
C THR A 24 8.15 -19.22 19.01
N LYS A 25 9.19 -18.41 18.93
CA LYS A 25 9.63 -17.71 17.71
C LYS A 25 9.72 -18.65 16.48
N PHE A 26 10.33 -19.82 16.65
CA PHE A 26 10.54 -20.77 15.54
C PHE A 26 9.24 -21.37 15.03
N TYR A 27 8.35 -21.77 15.96
CA TYR A 27 7.05 -22.30 15.59
C TYR A 27 6.19 -21.25 14.91
N PHE A 28 6.11 -20.05 15.50
CA PHE A 28 5.35 -18.95 14.95
C PHE A 28 5.83 -18.55 13.55
N SER A 29 7.16 -18.41 13.36
CA SER A 29 7.74 -18.05 12.06
C SER A 29 7.38 -19.02 10.96
N ARG A 30 7.42 -20.33 11.28
CA ARG A 30 7.08 -21.38 10.32
C ARG A 30 5.60 -21.35 9.97
N LEU A 31 4.74 -21.29 11.00
CA LEU A 31 3.29 -21.22 10.83
C LEU A 31 2.88 -19.97 10.04
N PHE A 32 3.40 -18.83 10.42
CA PHE A 32 3.11 -17.55 9.75
C PHE A 32 3.52 -17.59 8.28
N LYS A 33 4.74 -18.07 7.97
CA LYS A 33 5.20 -18.21 6.58
C LYS A 33 4.38 -19.21 5.77
N GLN A 34 3.90 -20.27 6.41
CA GLN A 34 3.01 -21.25 5.77
C GLN A 34 1.68 -20.64 5.38
N GLU A 35 1.07 -19.85 6.27
CA GLU A 35 -0.25 -19.24 6.06
C GLU A 35 -0.17 -17.98 5.19
N MET A 36 0.73 -17.06 5.52
CA MET A 36 0.82 -15.74 4.90
C MET A 36 1.73 -15.70 3.66
N LYS A 37 2.49 -16.79 3.36
CA LYS A 37 3.46 -16.93 2.26
C LYS A 37 4.65 -15.96 2.31
N VAL A 38 4.71 -15.09 3.30
CA VAL A 38 5.82 -14.15 3.56
C VAL A 38 6.34 -14.33 4.99
N SER A 39 7.56 -13.85 5.27
CA SER A 39 8.07 -13.86 6.65
C SER A 39 7.36 -12.82 7.52
N VAL A 40 7.36 -13.04 8.83
CA VAL A 40 6.76 -12.10 9.79
C VAL A 40 7.31 -10.68 9.65
N MET A 41 8.64 -10.54 9.54
CA MET A 41 9.29 -9.22 9.45
C MET A 41 9.11 -8.55 8.09
N GLU A 42 8.94 -9.33 7.05
CA GLU A 42 8.57 -8.85 5.71
C GLU A 42 7.14 -8.28 5.74
N TYR A 43 6.20 -9.01 6.31
CA TYR A 43 4.84 -8.52 6.56
C TYR A 43 4.84 -7.21 7.36
N VAL A 44 5.55 -7.15 8.50
CA VAL A 44 5.66 -5.93 9.32
C VAL A 44 6.19 -4.76 8.49
N ARG A 45 7.23 -5.00 7.67
CA ARG A 45 7.82 -3.95 6.82
C ARG A 45 6.83 -3.42 5.78
N GLU A 46 6.08 -4.31 5.16
CA GLU A 46 5.05 -3.92 4.18
C GLU A 46 3.91 -3.13 4.84
N ARG A 47 3.43 -3.58 6.00
CA ARG A 47 2.42 -2.83 6.76
C ARG A 47 2.91 -1.43 7.13
N LYS A 48 4.16 -1.29 7.58
CA LYS A 48 4.78 0.01 7.83
C LYS A 48 4.79 0.91 6.59
N LEU A 49 5.11 0.36 5.40
CA LEU A 49 5.08 1.13 4.15
C LEU A 49 3.67 1.60 3.80
N ILE A 50 2.65 0.77 4.00
CA ILE A 50 1.26 1.13 3.74
C ILE A 50 0.82 2.30 4.65
N TYR A 51 1.10 2.23 5.95
CA TYR A 51 0.77 3.31 6.87
C TYR A 51 1.57 4.59 6.58
N ALA A 52 2.88 4.44 6.27
CA ALA A 52 3.73 5.57 5.87
C ALA A 52 3.20 6.27 4.62
N THR A 53 2.67 5.51 3.66
CA THR A 53 2.04 6.06 2.45
C THR A 53 0.83 6.94 2.79
N ARG A 54 -0.02 6.52 3.71
CA ARG A 54 -1.16 7.32 4.21
C ARG A 54 -0.69 8.64 4.81
N GLU A 55 0.34 8.61 5.65
CA GLU A 55 0.90 9.81 6.28
C GLU A 55 1.50 10.78 5.24
N ILE A 56 2.18 10.27 4.22
CA ILE A 56 2.70 11.09 3.11
C ILE A 56 1.55 11.70 2.32
N LEU A 57 0.51 10.94 2.04
CA LEU A 57 -0.71 11.44 1.38
C LEU A 57 -1.46 12.47 2.25
N ASN A 58 -1.38 12.40 3.56
CA ASN A 58 -1.92 13.41 4.47
C ASN A 58 -1.08 14.70 4.51
N GLY A 59 0.07 14.73 3.83
CA GLY A 59 0.93 15.91 3.71
C GLY A 59 2.10 15.92 4.68
N ASN A 60 2.31 14.86 5.46
CA ASN A 60 3.46 14.75 6.34
C ASN A 60 4.75 14.62 5.55
N LYS A 61 5.84 15.20 6.06
CA LYS A 61 7.14 15.16 5.39
C LYS A 61 7.69 13.73 5.33
N ILE A 62 8.18 13.34 4.16
CA ILE A 62 8.71 11.98 3.91
C ILE A 62 9.77 11.58 4.93
N LEU A 63 10.66 12.51 5.33
CA LEU A 63 11.71 12.24 6.31
C LEU A 63 11.12 11.94 7.69
N ASP A 64 10.17 12.76 8.14
CA ASP A 64 9.53 12.61 9.45
C ASP A 64 8.77 11.28 9.53
N VAL A 65 8.03 10.94 8.46
CA VAL A 65 7.33 9.67 8.33
C VAL A 65 8.30 8.48 8.36
N ALA A 66 9.43 8.57 7.64
CA ALA A 66 10.44 7.50 7.67
C ALA A 66 10.96 7.24 9.10
N ILE A 67 11.25 8.30 9.84
CA ILE A 67 11.72 8.21 11.24
C ILE A 67 10.62 7.64 12.14
N GLU A 68 9.39 8.14 12.03
CA GLU A 68 8.25 7.73 12.84
C GLU A 68 7.93 6.24 12.70
N TYR A 69 8.08 5.69 11.50
CA TYR A 69 7.88 4.26 11.25
C TYR A 69 9.15 3.41 11.47
N GLY A 70 10.23 4.00 12.00
CA GLY A 70 11.41 3.31 12.49
C GLY A 70 12.39 2.89 11.41
N TRP A 71 12.48 3.63 10.28
CA TRP A 71 13.60 3.47 9.35
C TRP A 71 14.84 4.18 9.88
N GLU A 72 15.95 3.48 9.88
CA GLU A 72 17.24 4.00 10.39
C GLU A 72 17.82 5.11 9.49
N SER A 73 17.40 5.16 8.22
CA SER A 73 17.84 6.19 7.28
C SER A 73 16.78 6.51 6.24
N HIS A 74 16.76 7.76 5.78
CA HIS A 74 15.91 8.22 4.69
C HIS A 74 16.15 7.43 3.39
N SER A 75 17.41 7.11 3.06
CA SER A 75 17.74 6.32 1.88
C SER A 75 17.24 4.88 1.97
N GLY A 76 17.28 4.28 3.16
CA GLY A 76 16.72 2.96 3.43
C GLY A 76 15.21 2.93 3.23
N PHE A 77 14.51 3.96 3.72
CA PHE A 77 13.06 4.10 3.47
C PHE A 77 12.74 4.23 1.98
N ILE A 78 13.43 5.15 1.26
CA ILE A 78 13.20 5.34 -0.19
C ILE A 78 13.42 4.03 -0.96
N LYS A 79 14.49 3.29 -0.63
CA LYS A 79 14.79 2.01 -1.27
C LYS A 79 13.69 0.98 -1.01
N ALA A 80 13.23 0.86 0.23
CA ALA A 80 12.15 -0.05 0.60
C ALA A 80 10.84 0.34 -0.09
N PHE A 81 10.51 1.63 -0.11
CA PHE A 81 9.31 2.16 -0.76
C PHE A 81 9.32 1.89 -2.27
N LYS A 82 10.44 2.20 -2.96
CA LYS A 82 10.60 1.90 -4.40
C LYS A 82 10.51 0.41 -4.71
N SER A 83 11.08 -0.43 -3.85
CA SER A 83 11.02 -1.88 -4.03
C SER A 83 9.59 -2.41 -3.92
N TYR A 84 8.77 -1.79 -3.08
CA TYR A 84 7.39 -2.22 -2.83
C TYR A 84 6.40 -1.66 -3.85
N TYR A 85 6.47 -0.35 -4.13
CA TYR A 85 5.52 0.36 -4.99
C TYR A 85 5.98 0.55 -6.43
N GLY A 86 7.26 0.35 -6.75
CA GLY A 86 7.84 0.60 -8.07
C GLY A 86 8.22 2.07 -8.35
N PHE A 87 7.87 3.01 -7.46
CA PHE A 87 8.17 4.44 -7.61
C PHE A 87 8.61 5.07 -6.28
N SER A 88 9.09 6.33 -6.32
CA SER A 88 9.60 7.01 -5.12
C SER A 88 8.47 7.68 -4.31
N PRO A 89 8.65 7.82 -2.97
CA PRO A 89 7.70 8.58 -2.16
C PRO A 89 7.57 10.05 -2.59
N SER A 90 8.63 10.63 -3.18
CA SER A 90 8.58 12.00 -3.72
C SER A 90 7.66 12.11 -4.93
N LEU A 91 7.59 11.08 -5.78
CA LEU A 91 6.65 11.06 -6.90
C LEU A 91 5.21 11.00 -6.41
N LEU A 92 4.92 10.20 -5.38
CA LEU A 92 3.60 10.17 -4.76
C LEU A 92 3.19 11.55 -4.24
N TYR A 93 4.11 12.26 -3.59
CA TYR A 93 3.86 13.61 -3.09
C TYR A 93 3.61 14.63 -4.21
N ALA A 94 4.39 14.54 -5.30
CA ALA A 94 4.22 15.39 -6.49
C ALA A 94 2.86 15.14 -7.17
N MET A 95 2.50 13.88 -7.36
CA MET A 95 1.19 13.51 -7.92
C MET A 95 0.03 14.07 -7.10
N LYS A 96 0.13 14.05 -5.76
CA LYS A 96 -0.86 14.67 -4.89
C LYS A 96 -0.95 16.19 -5.12
N LEU A 97 0.18 16.89 -5.23
CA LEU A 97 0.23 18.33 -5.47
C LEU A 97 -0.38 18.71 -6.83
N GLU A 98 -0.08 17.94 -7.88
CA GLU A 98 -0.67 18.15 -9.20
C GLU A 98 -2.18 17.97 -9.20
N ILE A 99 -2.70 16.94 -8.57
CA ILE A 99 -4.15 16.71 -8.43
C ILE A 99 -4.82 17.90 -7.71
N ILE A 100 -4.18 18.44 -6.66
CA ILE A 100 -4.68 19.61 -5.94
C ILE A 100 -4.66 20.87 -6.84
N HIS A 101 -3.60 21.06 -7.63
CA HIS A 101 -3.43 22.25 -8.49
C HIS A 101 -4.36 22.24 -9.71
N PHE A 102 -4.55 21.09 -10.35
CA PHE A 102 -5.41 20.96 -11.54
C PHE A 102 -6.90 20.87 -11.22
N GLY A 103 -7.28 20.49 -10.01
CA GLY A 103 -8.66 20.21 -9.66
C GLY A 103 -9.42 21.36 -8.99
N GLY A 104 -8.75 22.31 -8.34
CA GLY A 104 -9.41 23.40 -7.58
C GLY A 104 -10.50 22.92 -6.60
N ARG A 105 -10.61 21.63 -6.33
CA ARG A 105 -11.61 20.98 -5.48
C ARG A 105 -10.94 20.38 -4.27
N ASP A 106 -11.56 20.62 -3.14
CA ASP A 106 -11.21 20.06 -1.85
C ASP A 106 -11.09 18.53 -1.91
N MET A 107 -9.86 18.01 -1.76
CA MET A 107 -9.57 16.57 -1.76
C MET A 107 -10.13 15.86 -0.51
N SER A 108 -10.66 16.59 0.48
CA SER A 108 -11.34 15.99 1.63
C SER A 108 -12.58 15.17 1.22
N ASN A 109 -13.11 15.42 0.02
CA ASN A 109 -14.20 14.67 -0.61
C ASN A 109 -13.73 13.71 -1.72
N CYS A 110 -12.43 13.51 -1.88
CA CYS A 110 -11.95 12.54 -2.86
C CYS A 110 -12.24 11.13 -2.36
N ASN A 111 -13.11 10.42 -3.06
CA ASN A 111 -13.51 9.02 -2.79
C ASN A 111 -12.32 8.03 -2.84
N PHE A 112 -11.10 8.48 -3.15
CA PHE A 112 -9.92 7.64 -3.23
C PHE A 112 -9.62 6.92 -1.90
N TYR A 113 -9.77 7.62 -0.76
CA TYR A 113 -9.63 7.01 0.56
C TYR A 113 -10.76 6.02 0.87
N LYS A 114 -11.98 6.32 0.40
CA LYS A 114 -13.13 5.45 0.56
C LYS A 114 -13.01 4.17 -0.27
N ILE A 115 -12.43 4.28 -1.46
CA ILE A 115 -12.11 3.14 -2.34
C ILE A 115 -11.07 2.20 -1.70
N MET A 116 -10.11 2.73 -0.95
CA MET A 116 -9.10 1.89 -0.27
C MET A 116 -9.63 1.19 0.98
N ASP A 117 -10.70 1.70 1.61
CA ASP A 117 -11.32 1.09 2.80
C ASP A 117 -12.51 0.17 2.46
N GLU A 118 -13.12 0.32 1.28
CA GLU A 118 -14.15 -0.58 0.77
C GLU A 118 -13.48 -1.70 -0.03
N HIS A 119 -13.76 -2.96 0.29
CA HIS A 119 -13.30 -4.13 -0.47
C HIS A 119 -14.05 -4.23 -1.82
N LEU A 120 -13.78 -3.28 -2.71
CA LEU A 120 -14.30 -3.31 -4.07
C LEU A 120 -13.59 -4.39 -4.88
N SER A 121 -14.32 -5.07 -5.73
CA SER A 121 -13.74 -5.98 -6.72
C SER A 121 -12.84 -5.21 -7.71
N LYS A 122 -11.92 -5.93 -8.35
CA LYS A 122 -11.04 -5.31 -9.38
C LYS A 122 -11.83 -4.67 -10.52
N GLU A 123 -12.98 -5.23 -10.87
CA GLU A 123 -13.87 -4.73 -11.91
C GLU A 123 -14.53 -3.42 -11.47
N GLU A 124 -14.98 -3.32 -10.24
CA GLU A 124 -15.57 -2.11 -9.67
C GLU A 124 -14.55 -0.99 -9.54
N LEU A 125 -13.33 -1.30 -9.06
CA LEU A 125 -12.22 -0.34 -8.98
C LEU A 125 -11.84 0.17 -10.37
N PHE A 126 -11.74 -0.72 -11.37
CA PHE A 126 -11.43 -0.31 -12.73
C PHE A 126 -12.53 0.57 -13.33
N LYS A 127 -13.80 0.27 -13.07
CA LYS A 127 -14.93 1.08 -13.51
C LYS A 127 -14.86 2.50 -12.93
N VAL A 128 -14.63 2.63 -11.63
CA VAL A 128 -14.46 3.93 -10.96
C VAL A 128 -13.26 4.69 -11.53
N LEU A 129 -12.15 4.01 -11.78
CA LEU A 129 -10.97 4.61 -12.41
C LEU A 129 -11.28 5.13 -13.81
N CYS A 130 -11.95 4.33 -14.65
CA CYS A 130 -12.33 4.73 -16.00
C CYS A 130 -13.25 5.94 -15.98
N GLU A 131 -14.28 5.96 -15.15
CA GLU A 131 -15.20 7.09 -15.01
C GLU A 131 -14.43 8.38 -14.69
N LYS A 132 -13.53 8.34 -13.70
CA LYS A 132 -12.70 9.47 -13.31
C LYS A 132 -11.74 9.93 -14.42
N MET A 133 -11.08 9.00 -15.08
CA MET A 133 -10.13 9.34 -16.14
C MET A 133 -10.81 9.89 -17.39
N ILE A 134 -12.01 9.41 -17.74
CA ILE A 134 -12.82 9.95 -18.84
C ILE A 134 -13.27 11.39 -18.52
N GLU A 135 -13.68 11.67 -17.30
CA GLU A 135 -13.98 13.04 -16.83
C GLU A 135 -12.81 14.01 -17.06
N HIS A 136 -11.58 13.50 -17.02
CA HIS A 136 -10.34 14.26 -17.27
C HIS A 136 -9.83 14.17 -18.71
N GLY A 137 -10.63 13.66 -19.66
CA GLY A 137 -10.32 13.65 -21.09
C GLY A 137 -9.43 12.48 -21.56
N TYR A 138 -9.28 11.43 -20.74
CA TYR A 138 -8.53 10.24 -21.15
C TYR A 138 -9.37 9.32 -22.05
N ASP A 139 -8.70 8.67 -22.99
CA ASP A 139 -9.33 7.76 -23.95
C ASP A 139 -9.64 6.40 -23.28
N ASN A 140 -10.93 6.07 -23.19
CA ASN A 140 -11.41 4.82 -22.61
C ASN A 140 -10.84 3.58 -23.32
N GLN A 141 -10.59 3.63 -24.62
CA GLN A 141 -10.02 2.49 -25.34
C GLN A 141 -8.59 2.20 -24.90
N LYS A 142 -7.79 3.24 -24.60
CA LYS A 142 -6.43 3.09 -24.09
C LYS A 142 -6.45 2.53 -22.68
N LEU A 143 -7.34 3.00 -21.81
CA LEU A 143 -7.49 2.50 -20.45
C LEU A 143 -7.87 1.01 -20.44
N ASN A 144 -8.83 0.61 -21.26
CA ASN A 144 -9.22 -0.80 -21.41
C ASN A 144 -8.06 -1.68 -21.92
N LYS A 145 -7.23 -1.18 -22.85
CA LYS A 145 -6.05 -1.92 -23.33
C LYS A 145 -5.02 -2.13 -22.20
N VAL A 146 -4.75 -1.11 -21.41
CA VAL A 146 -3.83 -1.20 -20.25
C VAL A 146 -4.37 -2.18 -19.20
N TYR A 147 -5.64 -2.09 -18.86
CA TYR A 147 -6.27 -3.00 -17.93
C TYR A 147 -6.21 -4.45 -18.40
N ASN A 148 -6.59 -4.73 -19.65
CA ASN A 148 -6.53 -6.08 -20.22
C ASN A 148 -5.09 -6.61 -20.27
N PHE A 149 -4.11 -5.76 -20.55
CA PHE A 149 -2.70 -6.12 -20.51
C PHE A 149 -2.26 -6.48 -19.08
N CYS A 150 -2.63 -5.69 -18.09
CA CYS A 150 -2.36 -6.00 -16.67
C CYS A 150 -3.02 -7.31 -16.25
N GLN A 151 -4.27 -7.53 -16.64
CA GLN A 151 -4.99 -8.79 -16.42
C GLN A 151 -4.28 -9.99 -17.07
N SER A 152 -3.74 -9.84 -18.27
CA SER A 152 -3.02 -10.93 -18.95
C SER A 152 -1.71 -11.32 -18.27
N ILE A 153 -1.04 -10.35 -17.62
CA ILE A 153 0.22 -10.59 -16.90
C ILE A 153 -0.04 -11.15 -15.50
N TYR A 154 -0.94 -10.51 -14.76
CA TYR A 154 -1.15 -10.82 -13.34
C TYR A 154 -2.29 -11.83 -13.13
N GLY A 155 -3.25 -11.91 -14.07
CA GLY A 155 -4.36 -12.87 -14.03
C GLY A 155 -5.10 -12.85 -12.70
N ASP A 156 -5.37 -14.03 -12.17
CA ASP A 156 -6.02 -14.22 -10.88
C ASP A 156 -5.03 -14.31 -9.71
N ARG A 157 -3.80 -13.82 -9.89
CA ARG A 157 -2.82 -13.79 -8.80
C ARG A 157 -3.31 -12.85 -7.72
N LYS A 158 -3.45 -13.43 -6.53
CA LYS A 158 -3.80 -12.67 -5.33
C LYS A 158 -2.55 -12.30 -4.55
N ARG A 159 -2.55 -11.12 -3.95
CA ARG A 159 -1.61 -10.78 -2.90
C ARG A 159 -1.91 -11.62 -1.66
N TYR A 160 -0.94 -11.76 -0.77
CA TYR A 160 -1.15 -12.45 0.49
C TYR A 160 -2.20 -11.75 1.40
N SER A 161 -2.57 -10.49 1.14
CA SER A 161 -3.70 -9.79 1.74
C SER A 161 -5.06 -10.34 1.28
N GLY A 162 -5.08 -11.19 0.24
CA GLY A 162 -6.29 -11.67 -0.41
C GLY A 162 -6.77 -10.82 -1.59
N ASP A 163 -6.21 -9.62 -1.75
CA ASP A 163 -6.56 -8.70 -2.84
C ASP A 163 -5.91 -9.11 -4.15
N ASP A 164 -6.57 -8.80 -5.26
CA ASP A 164 -6.01 -9.03 -6.60
C ASP A 164 -4.83 -8.09 -6.89
N TYR A 165 -3.81 -8.57 -7.61
CA TYR A 165 -2.65 -7.75 -7.99
C TYR A 165 -3.00 -6.53 -8.83
N VAL A 166 -4.12 -6.58 -9.54
CA VAL A 166 -4.59 -5.53 -10.47
C VAL A 166 -5.31 -4.38 -9.75
N THR A 167 -5.61 -4.52 -8.45
CA THR A 167 -6.35 -3.50 -7.67
C THR A 167 -5.47 -2.39 -7.08
N HIS A 168 -4.20 -2.38 -7.40
CA HIS A 168 -3.24 -1.37 -6.96
C HIS A 168 -2.45 -0.84 -8.17
#